data_b8f2a74e20ef11d07f35bae84f29fc89
#
_entry.id   b8f2a74e20ef11d07f35bae84f29fc89
#
_cell.length_a   1.000
_cell.length_b   1.000
_cell.length_c   1.000
_cell.angle_alpha   90.00
_cell.angle_beta   90.00
_cell.angle_gamma   90.00
#
_symmetry.space_group_name_H-M   'P 1'
#
loop_
_entity.id
_entity.type
_entity.pdbx_description
1 polymer ?
#
loop_
_entity_poly.entity_id
_entity_poly.type
_entity_poly.pdbx_seq_one_letter_code
_entity_poly.pdbx_strand_id
1 'polypeptide(L)'
;PLVCMEALAAGLGVVVSEWGNANLDRSKDFITVIPESKVNDIEFVEKSIIENREYSISHREEIREYAKQFDWMNIIQNHYIPSVKEIVGK
;
A
#
# COMPACT_ATOMS: atom_id res chain seq x y z
N PRO A 1 -0.98 -1.70 -6.88
CA PRO A 1 -1.60 -2.75 -6.09
C PRO A 1 -2.73 -2.26 -5.22
N LEU A 2 -3.87 -2.88 -5.39
CA LEU A 2 -5.09 -2.50 -4.71
C LEU A 2 -5.00 -2.70 -3.18
N VAL A 3 -4.34 -3.76 -2.75
CA VAL A 3 -4.16 -4.05 -1.32
C VAL A 3 -3.39 -2.94 -0.62
N CYS A 4 -2.36 -2.41 -1.28
CA CYS A 4 -1.59 -1.30 -0.71
C CYS A 4 -2.44 -0.03 -0.59
N MET A 5 -3.28 0.23 -1.58
CA MET A 5 -4.16 1.39 -1.55
C MET A 5 -5.21 1.27 -0.46
N GLU A 6 -5.74 0.08 -0.23
CA GLU A 6 -6.67 -0.19 0.87
C GLU A 6 -6.01 0.06 2.23
N ALA A 7 -4.77 -0.39 2.39
CA ALA A 7 -4.03 -0.17 3.63
C ALA A 7 -3.81 1.33 3.89
N LEU A 8 -3.42 2.08 2.87
CA LEU A 8 -3.22 3.52 2.99
C LEU A 8 -4.53 4.25 3.35
N ALA A 9 -5.64 3.84 2.76
CA ALA A 9 -6.95 4.43 3.08
C ALA A 9 -7.34 4.18 4.53
N ALA A 10 -6.89 3.08 5.10
CA ALA A 10 -7.12 2.77 6.52
C ALA A 10 -6.13 3.49 7.46
N GLY A 11 -5.21 4.28 6.91
CA GLY A 11 -4.21 4.99 7.70
C GLY A 11 -3.02 4.12 8.09
N LEU A 12 -2.75 3.06 7.32
CA LEU A 12 -1.63 2.15 7.57
C LEU A 12 -0.50 2.41 6.59
N GLY A 13 0.74 2.30 7.06
CA GLY A 13 1.88 2.33 6.17
C GLY A 13 2.01 1.03 5.39
N VAL A 14 2.81 1.06 4.32
CA VAL A 14 3.04 -0.13 3.51
C VAL A 14 4.54 -0.39 3.34
N VAL A 15 4.90 -1.68 3.30
CA VAL A 15 6.24 -2.13 2.99
C VAL A 15 6.10 -3.11 1.84
N VAL A 16 6.72 -2.80 0.72
CA VAL A 16 6.58 -3.59 -0.51
C VAL A 16 7.94 -3.85 -1.13
N SER A 17 8.03 -4.85 -2.00
CA SER A 17 9.21 -5.05 -2.83
C SER A 17 9.17 -4.11 -4.03
N GLU A 18 10.29 -3.98 -4.73
CA GLU A 18 10.34 -3.15 -5.94
C GLU A 18 9.30 -3.55 -6.97
N TRP A 19 8.95 -4.81 -7.03
CA TRP A 19 7.98 -5.32 -8.00
C TRP A 19 6.55 -4.92 -7.66
N GLY A 20 6.27 -4.60 -6.40
CA GLY A 20 4.92 -4.28 -5.94
C GLY A 20 4.61 -2.80 -5.81
N ASN A 21 5.49 -1.90 -6.27
CA ASN A 21 5.34 -0.48 -5.97
C ASN A 21 4.86 0.38 -7.13
N ALA A 22 4.32 -0.18 -8.22
CA ALA A 22 4.05 0.51 -9.49
C ALA A 22 3.25 1.75 -9.28
N ASN A 23 2.69 2.34 -8.57
CA ASN A 23 1.99 3.62 -8.46
C ASN A 23 2.14 4.27 -7.08
N LEU A 24 3.14 3.82 -6.31
CA LEU A 24 3.37 4.35 -4.98
C LEU A 24 4.50 5.37 -4.97
N ASP A 25 4.34 6.40 -4.19
CA ASP A 25 5.35 7.46 -4.05
C ASP A 25 6.41 7.03 -3.04
N ARG A 26 7.58 6.64 -3.54
CA ARG A 26 8.69 6.16 -2.72
C ARG A 26 9.29 7.25 -1.82
N SER A 27 8.96 8.51 -2.05
CA SER A 27 9.46 9.60 -1.21
C SER A 27 8.74 9.73 0.13
N LYS A 28 7.63 9.01 0.30
CA LYS A 28 6.85 9.07 1.55
C LYS A 28 7.41 8.14 2.60
N ASP A 29 7.54 8.63 3.83
CA ASP A 29 8.11 7.84 4.93
C ASP A 29 7.26 6.64 5.34
N PHE A 30 5.98 6.65 5.02
CA PHE A 30 5.09 5.52 5.30
C PHE A 30 5.03 4.51 4.15
N ILE A 31 5.75 4.76 3.06
CA ILE A 31 5.87 3.82 1.94
C ILE A 31 7.32 3.38 1.86
N THR A 32 7.57 2.14 2.23
CA THR A 32 8.90 1.56 2.21
C THR A 32 9.00 0.56 1.08
N VAL A 33 9.96 0.77 0.18
CA VAL A 33 10.20 -0.13 -0.94
C VAL A 33 11.51 -0.88 -0.68
N ILE A 34 11.43 -2.19 -0.57
CA ILE A 34 12.60 -3.02 -0.32
C ILE A 34 13.25 -3.40 -1.65
N PRO A 35 14.54 -3.05 -1.84
CA PRO A 35 15.25 -3.42 -3.07
C PRO A 35 15.27 -4.94 -3.25
N GLU A 36 15.22 -5.38 -4.49
CA GLU A 36 15.26 -6.80 -4.81
C GLU A 36 16.48 -7.49 -4.18
N SER A 37 17.63 -6.82 -4.17
CA SER A 37 18.85 -7.36 -3.58
C SER A 37 18.76 -7.58 -2.07
N LYS A 38 17.75 -7.02 -1.41
CA LYS A 38 17.57 -7.07 0.04
C LYS A 38 16.35 -7.86 0.49
N VAL A 39 15.52 -8.38 -0.42
CA VAL A 39 14.29 -9.09 -0.03
C VAL A 39 14.57 -10.34 0.79
N ASN A 40 15.74 -10.95 0.65
CA ASN A 40 16.14 -12.13 1.43
C ASN A 40 17.01 -11.78 2.64
N ASP A 41 17.30 -10.51 2.86
CA ASP A 41 18.03 -10.04 4.03
C ASP A 41 17.04 -9.80 5.17
N ILE A 42 16.88 -10.79 6.03
CA ILE A 42 15.89 -10.77 7.10
C ILE A 42 16.07 -9.56 8.02
N GLU A 43 17.30 -9.24 8.39
CA GLU A 43 17.57 -8.10 9.28
C GLU A 43 17.17 -6.78 8.62
N PHE A 44 17.49 -6.62 7.34
CA PHE A 44 17.12 -5.41 6.60
C PHE A 44 15.61 -5.25 6.49
N VAL A 45 14.90 -6.34 6.14
CA VAL A 45 13.45 -6.34 6.00
C VAL A 45 12.78 -6.02 7.34
N GLU A 46 13.23 -6.68 8.40
CA GLU A 46 12.69 -6.46 9.75
C GLU A 46 12.87 -5.02 10.20
N LYS A 47 14.06 -4.45 10.01
CA LYS A 47 14.33 -3.06 10.35
C LYS A 47 13.44 -2.11 9.56
N SER A 48 13.27 -2.39 8.27
CA SER A 48 12.41 -1.58 7.39
C SER A 48 10.96 -1.59 7.85
N ILE A 49 10.46 -2.73 8.26
CA ILE A 49 9.08 -2.87 8.77
C ILE A 49 8.93 -2.09 10.08
N ILE A 50 9.87 -2.21 10.98
CA ILE A 50 9.83 -1.51 12.27
C ILE A 50 9.85 0.00 12.07
N GLU A 51 10.75 0.51 11.26
CA GLU A 51 10.85 1.94 10.98
C GLU A 51 9.58 2.48 10.33
N ASN A 52 9.03 1.76 9.36
CA ASN A 52 7.79 2.15 8.71
C ASN A 52 6.64 2.19 9.72
N ARG A 53 6.54 1.18 10.55
CA ARG A 53 5.49 1.09 11.56
C ARG A 53 5.56 2.23 12.58
N GLU A 54 6.76 2.53 13.06
CA GLU A 54 6.96 3.62 14.03
C GLU A 54 6.50 4.96 13.46
N TYR A 55 6.88 5.26 12.23
CA TYR A 55 6.42 6.47 11.57
C TYR A 55 4.91 6.45 11.37
N SER A 56 4.38 5.37 10.85
CA SER A 56 2.98 5.27 10.43
C SER A 56 2.00 5.36 11.59
N ILE A 57 2.35 4.82 12.74
CA ILE A 57 1.49 4.87 13.93
C ILE A 57 1.19 6.31 14.34
N SER A 58 2.18 7.20 14.25
CA SER A 58 2.03 8.59 14.66
C SER A 58 1.60 9.51 13.52
N HIS A 59 1.43 9.01 12.30
CA HIS A 59 1.12 9.82 11.11
C HIS A 59 -0.07 9.29 10.32
N ARG A 60 -1.05 8.70 11.01
CA ARG A 60 -2.21 8.10 10.34
C ARG A 60 -3.02 9.07 9.50
N GLU A 61 -3.17 10.31 9.97
CA GLU A 61 -3.92 11.31 9.23
C GLU A 61 -3.21 11.72 7.93
N GLU A 62 -1.88 11.83 8.00
CA GLU A 62 -1.07 12.09 6.81
C GLU A 62 -1.25 10.98 5.78
N ILE A 63 -1.25 9.73 6.24
CA ILE A 63 -1.41 8.57 5.37
C ILE A 63 -2.80 8.57 4.73
N ARG A 64 -3.85 8.85 5.48
CA ARG A 64 -5.20 8.94 4.96
C ARG A 64 -5.35 10.07 3.95
N GLU A 65 -4.72 11.22 4.21
CA GLU A 65 -4.73 12.34 3.27
C GLU A 65 -4.05 11.98 1.96
N TYR A 66 -2.92 11.28 2.04
CA TYR A 66 -2.25 10.80 0.86
C TYR A 66 -3.14 9.86 0.04
N ALA A 67 -3.85 8.96 0.72
CA ALA A 67 -4.72 8.00 0.07
C ALA A 67 -5.90 8.66 -0.66
N LYS A 68 -6.33 9.85 -0.22
CA LYS A 68 -7.44 10.57 -0.84
C LYS A 68 -7.16 11.00 -2.27
N GLN A 69 -5.91 11.10 -2.68
CA GLN A 69 -5.58 11.47 -4.05
C GLN A 69 -5.91 10.37 -5.05
N PHE A 70 -6.17 9.16 -4.57
CA PHE A 70 -6.56 8.05 -5.44
C PHE A 70 -8.08 8.00 -5.55
N ASP A 71 -8.58 7.66 -6.73
CA ASP A 71 -10.01 7.51 -6.95
C ASP A 71 -10.45 6.12 -6.51
N TRP A 72 -10.79 5.99 -5.24
CA TRP A 72 -11.20 4.72 -4.65
C TRP A 72 -12.45 4.14 -5.30
N MET A 73 -13.42 4.99 -5.65
CA MET A 73 -14.64 4.53 -6.29
C MET A 73 -14.33 3.94 -7.66
N ASN A 74 -13.46 4.61 -8.41
CA ASN A 74 -13.05 4.11 -9.72
C ASN A 74 -12.31 2.77 -9.60
N ILE A 75 -11.41 2.66 -8.62
CA ILE A 75 -10.67 1.43 -8.37
C ILE A 75 -11.62 0.28 -8.04
N ILE A 76 -12.55 0.51 -7.13
CA ILE A 76 -13.52 -0.50 -6.72
C ILE A 76 -14.41 -0.91 -7.88
N GLN A 77 -14.94 0.06 -8.62
CA GLN A 77 -15.82 -0.21 -9.76
C GLN A 77 -15.13 -0.96 -10.87
N ASN A 78 -13.85 -0.68 -11.10
CA ASN A 78 -13.12 -1.31 -12.20
C ASN A 78 -12.52 -2.66 -11.85
N HIS A 79 -12.35 -2.97 -10.56
CA HIS A 79 -11.67 -4.20 -10.14
C HIS A 79 -12.56 -5.16 -9.35
N TYR A 80 -13.41 -4.65 -8.48
CA TYR A 80 -14.24 -5.48 -7.61
C TYR A 80 -15.67 -5.66 -8.12
N ILE A 81 -16.37 -4.58 -8.38
CA ILE A 81 -17.77 -4.65 -8.75
C ILE A 81 -18.03 -5.44 -10.04
N PRO A 82 -17.24 -5.22 -11.11
CA PRO A 82 -17.41 -6.02 -12.31
C PRO A 82 -17.26 -7.52 -12.05
N SER A 83 -16.29 -7.91 -11.24
CA SER A 83 -16.07 -9.31 -10.90
C SER A 83 -17.25 -9.90 -10.14
N VAL A 84 -17.80 -9.16 -9.18
CA VAL A 84 -18.95 -9.59 -8.40
C VAL A 84 -20.18 -9.73 -9.32
N LYS A 85 -20.41 -8.78 -10.21
CA LYS A 85 -21.52 -8.86 -11.17
C LYS A 85 -21.38 -10.07 -12.09
N GLU A 86 -20.18 -10.36 -12.52
CA GLU A 86 -19.91 -11.51 -13.36
C GLU A 86 -20.25 -12.82 -12.67
N ILE A 87 -19.95 -12.93 -11.39
CA ILE A 87 -20.25 -14.12 -10.60
C ILE A 87 -21.76 -14.22 -10.31
N VAL A 88 -22.36 -13.13 -9.88
CA VAL A 88 -23.77 -13.09 -9.47
C VAL A 88 -24.71 -13.09 -10.67
N GLY A 89 -24.31 -12.46 -11.77
CA GLY A 89 -25.15 -12.35 -12.96
C GLY A 89 -25.29 -13.64 -13.76
N LYS A 90 -24.60 -14.67 -13.35
CA LYS A 90 -24.72 -15.99 -13.97
C LYS A 90 -25.71 -16.84 -13.20
#